data_448d0abfd5bd88e12e1a6d087caee119
#
_entry.id   448d0abfd5bd88e12e1a6d087caee119
#
_cell.length_a   1.000
_cell.length_b   1.000
_cell.length_c   1.000
_cell.angle_alpha   90.00
_cell.angle_beta   90.00
_cell.angle_gamma   90.00
#
_symmetry.space_group_name_H-M   'P 1'
#
loop_
_entity.id
_entity.type
_entity.pdbx_description
1 polymer ?
#
loop_
_entity_poly.entity_id
_entity_poly.type
_entity_poly.pdbx_seq_one_letter_code
_entity_poly.pdbx_strand_id
1 'polypeptide(L)'
;QRQIVDPSVIGTQNVVAAIDAAGTVERFVHTSSTAAIRPINWKNGQTLTTETWADDATLENNPYGLAKVSAERIVREWHSDGEGKPRMVTIHPSVVFGPPMSKVHLRGSLSFLNALVQRKIPLLIPIQINIVDVRDVAEAHVRALTMGQNGGRYLTVSGDMQFSEISKTLREEYPELKTPRFSVPYLIALFFGPLFDKRITYSWAKQHLKRNLYWDATPAERELEMSWKSARDSVVESVPKMVELGRV
;
A
#
# COMPACT_ATOMS: atom_id res chain seq x y z
N GLN A 1 14.69 -11.76 -4.90
CA GLN A 1 14.57 -10.82 -3.77
C GLN A 1 15.48 -9.60 -3.98
N ARG A 2 16.76 -9.79 -4.32
CA ARG A 2 17.66 -8.68 -4.71
C ARG A 2 17.14 -7.89 -5.92
N GLN A 3 16.39 -8.52 -6.83
CA GLN A 3 15.74 -7.86 -7.98
C GLN A 3 14.70 -6.80 -7.61
N ILE A 4 14.28 -6.72 -6.34
CA ILE A 4 13.34 -5.69 -5.85
C ILE A 4 14.10 -4.62 -5.07
N VAL A 5 15.01 -5.01 -4.18
CA VAL A 5 15.72 -4.10 -3.28
C VAL A 5 16.76 -3.28 -4.03
N ASP A 6 17.66 -3.92 -4.76
CA ASP A 6 18.76 -3.23 -5.45
C ASP A 6 18.26 -2.18 -6.46
N PRO A 7 17.25 -2.46 -7.34
CA PRO A 7 16.70 -1.44 -8.22
C PRO A 7 16.04 -0.28 -7.46
N SER A 8 15.40 -0.54 -6.33
CA SER A 8 14.79 0.52 -5.51
C SER A 8 15.85 1.44 -4.90
N VAL A 9 16.92 0.86 -4.36
CA VAL A 9 18.03 1.61 -3.76
C VAL A 9 18.77 2.43 -4.83
N ILE A 10 19.24 1.77 -5.88
CA ILE A 10 20.00 2.41 -6.97
C ILE A 10 19.14 3.46 -7.69
N GLY A 11 17.88 3.15 -7.97
CA GLY A 11 16.96 4.08 -8.60
C GLY A 11 16.73 5.33 -7.75
N THR A 12 16.60 5.18 -6.43
CA THR A 12 16.45 6.31 -5.52
C THR A 12 17.72 7.16 -5.46
N GLN A 13 18.90 6.53 -5.37
CA GLN A 13 20.19 7.22 -5.42
C GLN A 13 20.35 8.02 -6.72
N ASN A 14 19.98 7.45 -7.85
CA ASN A 14 20.03 8.14 -9.14
C ASN A 14 19.09 9.34 -9.18
N VAL A 15 17.88 9.25 -8.60
CA VAL A 15 16.93 10.35 -8.55
C VAL A 15 17.47 11.50 -7.71
N VAL A 16 17.96 11.24 -6.50
CA VAL A 16 18.49 12.31 -5.63
C VAL A 16 19.76 12.96 -6.24
N ALA A 17 20.63 12.17 -6.86
CA ALA A 17 21.79 12.68 -7.60
C ALA A 17 21.38 13.57 -8.79
N ALA A 18 20.32 13.19 -9.52
CA ALA A 18 19.80 13.99 -10.62
C ALA A 18 19.18 15.31 -10.15
N ILE A 19 18.51 15.31 -8.99
CA ILE A 19 17.99 16.53 -8.35
C ILE A 19 19.14 17.48 -8.01
N ASP A 20 20.21 16.98 -7.39
CA ASP A 20 21.40 17.78 -7.07
C ASP A 20 22.06 18.33 -8.34
N ALA A 21 22.24 17.51 -9.36
CA ALA A 21 22.85 17.92 -10.61
C ALA A 21 22.01 18.95 -11.38
N ALA A 22 20.69 18.87 -11.30
CA ALA A 22 19.81 19.83 -11.96
C ALA A 22 19.86 21.22 -11.29
N GLY A 23 19.98 21.27 -9.96
CA GLY A 23 20.06 22.53 -9.18
C GLY A 23 18.83 23.44 -9.28
N THR A 24 17.77 23.00 -9.95
CA THR A 24 16.56 23.80 -10.23
C THR A 24 15.28 23.19 -9.62
N VAL A 25 15.40 22.03 -8.98
CA VAL A 25 14.26 21.37 -8.33
C VAL A 25 13.95 22.07 -7.01
N GLU A 26 12.78 22.64 -6.90
CA GLU A 26 12.32 23.34 -5.70
C GLU A 26 11.53 22.43 -4.75
N ARG A 27 10.86 21.42 -5.29
CA ARG A 27 9.94 20.55 -4.55
C ARG A 27 10.09 19.10 -4.98
N PHE A 28 10.17 18.22 -4.00
CA PHE A 28 10.28 16.79 -4.21
C PHE A 28 9.27 16.04 -3.35
N VAL A 29 8.37 15.27 -3.96
CA VAL A 29 7.43 14.40 -3.25
C VAL A 29 7.84 12.96 -3.49
N HIS A 30 8.27 12.28 -2.43
CA HIS A 30 8.69 10.89 -2.47
C HIS A 30 7.52 9.95 -2.21
N THR A 31 7.25 9.03 -3.13
CA THR A 31 6.26 7.96 -2.92
C THR A 31 6.89 6.78 -2.22
N SER A 32 6.72 6.69 -0.92
CA SER A 32 7.07 5.53 -0.11
C SER A 32 5.91 4.51 -0.06
N SER A 33 5.64 3.92 1.07
CA SER A 33 4.53 2.97 1.31
C SER A 33 4.31 2.76 2.80
N THR A 34 3.12 2.35 3.22
CA THR A 34 2.90 1.78 4.56
C THR A 34 3.84 0.59 4.85
N ALA A 35 4.37 -0.05 3.81
CA ALA A 35 5.35 -1.13 3.95
C ALA A 35 6.70 -0.66 4.52
N ALA A 36 7.06 0.63 4.38
CA ALA A 36 8.25 1.21 5.01
C ALA A 36 8.04 1.51 6.50
N ILE A 37 6.79 1.56 6.94
CA ILE A 37 6.39 1.89 8.32
C ILE A 37 6.09 0.62 9.12
N ARG A 38 5.46 -0.39 8.50
CA ARG A 38 4.96 -1.58 9.18
C ARG A 38 6.07 -2.56 9.54
N PRO A 39 6.43 -2.72 10.83
CA PRO A 39 7.35 -3.77 11.25
C PRO A 39 6.73 -5.16 11.02
N ILE A 40 7.56 -6.21 10.99
CA ILE A 40 7.09 -7.60 10.90
C ILE A 40 6.32 -7.98 12.18
N ASN A 41 6.84 -7.55 13.34
CA ASN A 41 6.31 -7.94 14.65
C ASN A 41 5.31 -6.92 15.24
N TRP A 42 4.30 -6.50 14.44
CA TRP A 42 3.22 -5.65 14.94
C TRP A 42 2.21 -6.42 15.80
N LYS A 43 1.54 -5.73 16.72
CA LYS A 43 0.54 -6.31 17.63
C LYS A 43 -0.86 -6.22 17.05
N ASN A 44 -1.68 -7.25 17.28
CA ASN A 44 -3.09 -7.21 16.88
C ASN A 44 -3.83 -6.03 17.54
N GLY A 45 -4.57 -5.26 16.74
CA GLY A 45 -5.26 -4.05 17.18
C GLY A 45 -4.36 -2.82 17.34
N GLN A 46 -3.08 -2.92 16.95
CA GLN A 46 -2.16 -1.77 17.02
C GLN A 46 -2.52 -0.72 15.97
N THR A 47 -2.42 0.55 16.37
CA THR A 47 -2.39 1.69 15.43
C THR A 47 -0.94 2.09 15.19
N LEU A 48 -0.53 2.15 13.94
CA LEU A 48 0.79 2.63 13.52
C LEU A 48 0.72 4.09 13.07
N THR A 49 1.78 4.82 13.36
CA THR A 49 1.98 6.21 12.96
C THR A 49 3.19 6.33 12.05
N THR A 50 3.42 7.52 11.52
CA THR A 50 4.59 7.82 10.70
C THR A 50 5.91 7.80 11.47
N GLU A 51 5.89 7.74 12.81
CA GLU A 51 7.11 7.58 13.64
C GLU A 51 7.68 6.16 13.58
N THR A 52 6.85 5.20 13.19
CA THR A 52 7.27 3.80 13.10
C THR A 52 8.05 3.53 11.81
N TRP A 53 8.97 2.57 11.88
CA TRP A 53 9.77 2.10 10.76
C TRP A 53 9.77 0.57 10.67
N ALA A 54 9.83 0.05 9.46
CA ALA A 54 9.94 -1.39 9.19
C ALA A 54 11.40 -1.88 9.32
N ASP A 55 12.05 -1.59 10.44
CA ASP A 55 13.48 -1.87 10.67
C ASP A 55 13.80 -3.36 10.79
N ASP A 56 12.81 -4.18 11.06
CA ASP A 56 12.90 -5.64 11.11
C ASP A 56 12.64 -6.33 9.75
N ALA A 57 12.43 -5.54 8.68
CA ALA A 57 12.30 -6.07 7.33
C ALA A 57 13.64 -6.55 6.78
N THR A 58 13.66 -7.77 6.25
CA THR A 58 14.85 -8.38 5.63
C THR A 58 14.54 -8.94 4.24
N LEU A 59 15.58 -9.39 3.53
CA LEU A 59 15.41 -10.07 2.24
C LEU A 59 14.57 -11.35 2.34
N GLU A 60 14.61 -12.02 3.48
CA GLU A 60 13.89 -13.28 3.69
C GLU A 60 12.43 -13.06 4.09
N ASN A 61 12.17 -12.11 5.00
CA ASN A 61 10.85 -11.96 5.61
C ASN A 61 9.95 -10.93 4.91
N ASN A 62 10.52 -9.82 4.41
CA ASN A 62 9.78 -8.75 3.73
C ASN A 62 10.66 -7.94 2.76
N PRO A 63 11.06 -8.49 1.61
CA PRO A 63 11.94 -7.79 0.66
C PRO A 63 11.32 -6.49 0.11
N TYR A 64 10.00 -6.41 0.00
CA TYR A 64 9.33 -5.18 -0.42
C TYR A 64 9.38 -4.09 0.66
N GLY A 65 9.13 -4.44 1.92
CA GLY A 65 9.29 -3.52 3.05
C GLY A 65 10.72 -3.03 3.15
N LEU A 66 11.70 -3.93 3.04
CA LEU A 66 13.13 -3.58 3.02
C LEU A 66 13.46 -2.60 1.88
N ALA A 67 12.95 -2.85 0.68
CA ALA A 67 13.17 -1.94 -0.46
C ALA A 67 12.63 -0.54 -0.18
N LYS A 68 11.42 -0.46 0.37
CA LYS A 68 10.74 0.82 0.66
C LYS A 68 11.39 1.58 1.82
N VAL A 69 11.74 0.90 2.92
CA VAL A 69 12.42 1.56 4.05
C VAL A 69 13.82 2.03 3.66
N SER A 70 14.57 1.23 2.89
CA SER A 70 15.89 1.61 2.41
C SER A 70 15.85 2.83 1.48
N ALA A 71 14.93 2.83 0.51
CA ALA A 71 14.74 3.96 -0.40
C ALA A 71 14.36 5.25 0.35
N GLU A 72 13.44 5.16 1.31
CA GLU A 72 13.02 6.32 2.09
C GLU A 72 14.15 6.86 2.98
N ARG A 73 14.96 5.99 3.59
CA ARG A 73 16.12 6.41 4.39
C ARG A 73 17.14 7.17 3.54
N ILE A 74 17.44 6.71 2.33
CA ILE A 74 18.32 7.42 1.38
C ILE A 74 17.82 8.83 1.11
N VAL A 75 16.52 8.98 0.82
CA VAL A 75 15.91 10.29 0.53
C VAL A 75 15.99 11.20 1.76
N ARG A 76 15.73 10.70 2.94
CA ARG A 76 15.75 11.49 4.17
C ARG A 76 17.17 11.89 4.58
N GLU A 77 18.13 10.99 4.50
CA GLU A 77 19.55 11.26 4.73
C GLU A 77 20.05 12.33 3.75
N TRP A 78 19.82 12.12 2.46
CA TRP A 78 20.16 13.12 1.43
C TRP A 78 19.53 14.49 1.69
N HIS A 79 18.28 14.55 2.15
CA HIS A 79 17.59 15.81 2.43
C HIS A 79 18.14 16.51 3.69
N SER A 80 18.58 15.75 4.71
CA SER A 80 19.14 16.30 5.96
C SER A 80 20.59 16.77 5.83
N ASP A 81 21.34 16.25 4.85
CA ASP A 81 22.79 16.44 4.76
C ASP A 81 23.24 17.76 4.05
N GLY A 82 22.31 18.64 3.67
CA GLY A 82 22.73 19.81 2.92
C GLY A 82 21.81 21.03 2.98
N GLU A 83 22.46 22.21 3.00
CA GLU A 83 21.78 23.47 2.73
C GLU A 83 21.36 23.53 1.23
N GLY A 84 20.23 24.18 0.96
CA GLY A 84 19.74 24.36 -0.42
C GLY A 84 19.01 23.16 -1.02
N LYS A 85 18.73 22.11 -0.25
CA LYS A 85 17.89 21.01 -0.73
C LYS A 85 16.45 21.45 -0.99
N PRO A 86 15.77 20.88 -2.00
CA PRO A 86 14.38 21.19 -2.28
C PRO A 86 13.49 20.83 -1.08
N ARG A 87 12.35 21.52 -0.98
CA ARG A 87 11.31 21.07 -0.05
C ARG A 87 10.93 19.63 -0.37
N MET A 88 10.94 18.76 0.65
CA MET A 88 10.69 17.33 0.49
C MET A 88 9.54 16.88 1.40
N VAL A 89 8.64 16.06 0.85
CA VAL A 89 7.56 15.38 1.59
C VAL A 89 7.49 13.93 1.15
N THR A 90 7.21 13.03 2.09
CA THR A 90 7.04 11.60 1.81
C THR A 90 5.60 11.17 2.02
N ILE A 91 4.99 10.55 1.00
CA ILE A 91 3.65 9.99 1.03
C ILE A 91 3.74 8.47 1.18
N HIS A 92 2.93 7.90 2.10
CA HIS A 92 2.91 6.49 2.44
C HIS A 92 1.55 5.87 2.12
N PRO A 93 1.27 5.48 0.88
CA PRO A 93 0.01 4.82 0.53
C PRO A 93 -0.11 3.44 1.17
N SER A 94 -1.33 3.11 1.60
CA SER A 94 -1.74 1.73 1.90
C SER A 94 -2.05 0.95 0.61
N VAL A 95 -2.90 -0.06 0.65
CA VAL A 95 -3.30 -0.80 -0.56
C VAL A 95 -4.16 0.10 -1.44
N VAL A 96 -3.63 0.48 -2.59
CA VAL A 96 -4.27 1.45 -3.49
C VAL A 96 -5.31 0.76 -4.35
N PHE A 97 -6.58 1.15 -4.20
CA PHE A 97 -7.70 0.76 -5.05
C PHE A 97 -8.23 1.99 -5.81
N GLY A 98 -9.22 1.80 -6.65
CA GLY A 98 -9.81 2.83 -7.50
C GLY A 98 -9.72 2.48 -8.98
N PRO A 99 -10.35 3.27 -9.88
CA PRO A 99 -10.41 2.97 -11.29
C PRO A 99 -9.03 2.90 -11.96
N PRO A 100 -8.63 1.73 -12.52
CA PRO A 100 -7.36 1.62 -13.21
C PRO A 100 -7.38 2.34 -14.57
N MET A 101 -6.32 3.04 -14.91
CA MET A 101 -6.19 3.72 -16.22
C MET A 101 -5.64 2.79 -17.32
N SER A 102 -5.00 1.69 -16.96
CA SER A 102 -4.42 0.75 -17.91
C SER A 102 -4.33 -0.68 -17.35
N LYS A 103 -4.13 -1.67 -18.24
CA LYS A 103 -3.95 -3.09 -17.86
C LYS A 103 -2.75 -3.33 -16.93
N VAL A 104 -1.74 -2.49 -16.97
CA VAL A 104 -0.56 -2.61 -16.11
C VAL A 104 -0.91 -2.40 -14.64
N HIS A 105 -1.86 -1.51 -14.35
CA HIS A 105 -2.29 -1.20 -12.98
C HIS A 105 -2.96 -2.41 -12.28
N LEU A 106 -3.44 -3.40 -13.04
CA LEU A 106 -4.04 -4.61 -12.49
C LEU A 106 -3.01 -5.60 -11.91
N ARG A 107 -1.71 -5.33 -12.01
CA ARG A 107 -0.63 -6.19 -11.51
C ARG A 107 -0.16 -5.82 -10.09
N GLY A 108 -0.42 -4.61 -9.63
CA GLY A 108 -0.06 -4.11 -8.30
C GLY A 108 -1.12 -4.45 -7.24
N SER A 109 -1.48 -3.46 -6.46
CA SER A 109 -2.49 -3.57 -5.38
C SER A 109 -3.84 -4.11 -5.87
N LEU A 110 -4.28 -3.71 -7.07
CA LEU A 110 -5.50 -4.22 -7.69
C LEU A 110 -5.46 -5.70 -8.06
N SER A 111 -4.32 -6.38 -7.99
CA SER A 111 -4.24 -7.82 -8.29
C SER A 111 -5.13 -8.67 -7.41
N PHE A 112 -5.33 -8.29 -6.15
CA PHE A 112 -6.26 -8.96 -5.22
C PHE A 112 -7.70 -8.84 -5.71
N LEU A 113 -8.13 -7.62 -6.00
CA LEU A 113 -9.47 -7.34 -6.49
C LEU A 113 -9.70 -8.02 -7.84
N ASN A 114 -8.73 -7.94 -8.73
CA ASN A 114 -8.75 -8.59 -10.03
C ASN A 114 -8.89 -10.12 -9.91
N ALA A 115 -8.21 -10.74 -8.95
CA ALA A 115 -8.31 -12.18 -8.72
C ALA A 115 -9.71 -12.59 -8.21
N LEU A 116 -10.36 -11.76 -7.37
CA LEU A 116 -11.75 -11.96 -6.96
C LEU A 116 -12.71 -11.85 -8.15
N VAL A 117 -12.62 -10.77 -8.91
CA VAL A 117 -13.47 -10.49 -10.08
C VAL A 117 -13.33 -11.58 -11.14
N GLN A 118 -12.11 -12.09 -11.37
CA GLN A 118 -11.83 -13.18 -12.31
C GLN A 118 -12.12 -14.59 -11.74
N ARG A 119 -12.68 -14.70 -10.53
CA ARG A 119 -12.97 -15.99 -9.87
C ARG A 119 -11.73 -16.91 -9.73
N LYS A 120 -10.54 -16.31 -9.66
CA LYS A 120 -9.29 -17.07 -9.44
C LYS A 120 -9.07 -17.45 -7.99
N ILE A 121 -9.82 -16.83 -7.07
CA ILE A 121 -9.81 -17.13 -5.64
C ILE A 121 -11.08 -17.88 -5.32
N PRO A 122 -11.03 -19.20 -5.05
CA PRO A 122 -12.21 -20.01 -4.77
C PRO A 122 -12.74 -19.83 -3.35
N LEU A 123 -11.85 -19.50 -2.41
CA LEU A 123 -12.15 -19.35 -0.99
C LEU A 123 -11.42 -18.10 -0.43
N LEU A 124 -12.07 -17.41 0.49
CA LEU A 124 -11.51 -16.24 1.13
C LEU A 124 -10.63 -16.62 2.32
N ILE A 125 -9.61 -15.83 2.60
CA ILE A 125 -8.82 -15.94 3.83
C ILE A 125 -9.19 -14.80 4.79
N PRO A 126 -9.16 -15.03 6.11
CA PRO A 126 -9.56 -14.02 7.10
C PRO A 126 -8.45 -12.99 7.31
N ILE A 127 -8.31 -12.04 6.38
CA ILE A 127 -7.36 -10.92 6.46
C ILE A 127 -8.08 -9.59 6.36
N GLN A 128 -7.53 -8.58 7.04
CA GLN A 128 -7.87 -7.18 6.87
C GLN A 128 -7.00 -6.55 5.78
N ILE A 129 -7.60 -5.71 4.96
CA ILE A 129 -6.92 -4.91 3.93
C ILE A 129 -7.16 -3.44 4.26
N ASN A 130 -6.09 -2.70 4.49
CA ASN A 130 -6.14 -1.25 4.64
C ASN A 130 -6.08 -0.61 3.26
N ILE A 131 -7.03 0.24 2.95
CA ILE A 131 -7.31 0.73 1.60
C ILE A 131 -7.15 2.24 1.53
N VAL A 132 -6.71 2.71 0.38
CA VAL A 132 -6.77 4.12 -0.02
C VAL A 132 -7.18 4.21 -1.49
N ASP A 133 -7.93 5.24 -1.85
CA ASP A 133 -8.28 5.49 -3.25
C ASP A 133 -7.09 6.09 -4.01
N VAL A 134 -6.90 5.67 -5.25
CA VAL A 134 -5.83 6.17 -6.13
C VAL A 134 -5.94 7.69 -6.37
N ARG A 135 -7.17 8.24 -6.37
CA ARG A 135 -7.41 9.68 -6.55
C ARG A 135 -7.00 10.46 -5.31
N ASP A 136 -7.24 9.92 -4.12
CA ASP A 136 -6.79 10.53 -2.86
C ASP A 136 -5.25 10.47 -2.75
N VAL A 137 -4.63 9.39 -3.21
CA VAL A 137 -3.16 9.33 -3.29
C VAL A 137 -2.62 10.41 -4.23
N ALA A 138 -3.23 10.57 -5.42
CA ALA A 138 -2.83 11.62 -6.36
C ALA A 138 -3.01 13.02 -5.79
N GLU A 139 -4.16 13.26 -5.14
CA GLU A 139 -4.45 14.53 -4.46
C GLU A 139 -3.42 14.84 -3.36
N ALA A 140 -3.08 13.84 -2.52
CA ALA A 140 -2.06 13.99 -1.49
C ALA A 140 -0.70 14.40 -2.09
N HIS A 141 -0.31 13.84 -3.23
CA HIS A 141 0.93 14.24 -3.92
C HIS A 141 0.88 15.69 -4.41
N VAL A 142 -0.24 16.12 -4.99
CA VAL A 142 -0.40 17.51 -5.46
C VAL A 142 -0.34 18.49 -4.29
N ARG A 143 -1.09 18.22 -3.21
CA ARG A 143 -1.10 19.07 -2.03
C ARG A 143 0.26 19.10 -1.32
N ALA A 144 0.96 17.99 -1.26
CA ALA A 144 2.29 17.90 -0.68
C ALA A 144 3.34 18.79 -1.38
N LEU A 145 3.09 19.25 -2.60
CA LEU A 145 3.97 20.23 -3.27
C LEU A 145 4.04 21.58 -2.52
N THR A 146 2.96 21.97 -1.85
CA THR A 146 2.86 23.29 -1.19
C THR A 146 2.49 23.21 0.28
N MET A 147 1.93 22.08 0.73
CA MET A 147 1.39 21.89 2.08
C MET A 147 2.21 20.85 2.87
N GLY A 148 1.90 20.73 4.16
CA GLY A 148 2.61 19.85 5.09
C GLY A 148 3.97 20.40 5.51
N GLN A 149 4.67 19.66 6.36
CA GLN A 149 5.98 20.04 6.87
C GLN A 149 7.10 19.65 5.90
N ASN A 150 8.15 20.48 5.81
CA ASN A 150 9.37 20.08 5.09
C ASN A 150 10.01 18.88 5.81
N GLY A 151 10.32 17.83 5.08
CA GLY A 151 10.74 16.53 5.66
C GLY A 151 9.58 15.72 6.25
N GLY A 152 8.32 16.14 6.10
CA GLY A 152 7.15 15.46 6.65
C GLY A 152 6.90 14.09 6.04
N ARG A 153 6.26 13.20 6.82
CA ARG A 153 5.80 11.86 6.44
C ARG A 153 4.29 11.80 6.58
N TYR A 154 3.57 11.40 5.54
CA TYR A 154 2.12 11.38 5.55
C TYR A 154 1.55 10.05 5.10
N LEU A 155 0.80 9.41 5.98
CA LEU A 155 0.02 8.22 5.66
C LEU A 155 -1.20 8.59 4.83
N THR A 156 -1.46 7.81 3.78
CA THR A 156 -2.70 7.88 3.01
C THR A 156 -3.45 6.55 3.15
N VAL A 157 -4.46 6.57 4.03
CA VAL A 157 -5.29 5.42 4.36
C VAL A 157 -6.71 5.93 4.56
N SER A 158 -7.66 5.45 3.78
CA SER A 158 -9.07 5.86 3.86
C SER A 158 -9.92 4.96 4.74
N GLY A 159 -9.43 3.78 5.07
CA GLY A 159 -10.12 2.81 5.91
C GLY A 159 -9.62 1.39 5.70
N ASP A 160 -10.34 0.45 6.29
CA ASP A 160 -10.05 -0.97 6.16
C ASP A 160 -11.30 -1.78 5.86
N MET A 161 -11.13 -2.93 5.23
CA MET A 161 -12.16 -3.93 5.02
C MET A 161 -11.60 -5.33 5.24
N GLN A 162 -12.41 -6.21 5.80
CA GLN A 162 -12.10 -7.64 5.75
C GLN A 162 -12.24 -8.15 4.31
N PHE A 163 -11.40 -9.10 3.92
CA PHE A 163 -11.45 -9.64 2.57
C PHE A 163 -12.82 -10.27 2.23
N SER A 164 -13.50 -10.81 3.24
CA SER A 164 -14.88 -11.29 3.15
C SER A 164 -15.90 -10.16 2.90
N GLU A 165 -15.68 -8.99 3.49
CA GLU A 165 -16.54 -7.80 3.27
C GLU A 165 -16.36 -7.27 1.85
N ILE A 166 -15.12 -7.19 1.34
CA ILE A 166 -14.86 -6.84 -0.06
C ILE A 166 -15.62 -7.78 -1.00
N SER A 167 -15.51 -9.09 -0.78
CA SER A 167 -16.21 -10.09 -1.59
C SER A 167 -17.73 -9.98 -1.49
N LYS A 168 -18.27 -9.67 -0.31
CA LYS A 168 -19.70 -9.42 -0.07
C LYS A 168 -20.15 -8.15 -0.83
N THR A 169 -19.45 -7.05 -0.67
CA THR A 169 -19.72 -5.77 -1.36
C THR A 169 -19.77 -5.97 -2.87
N LEU A 170 -18.81 -6.69 -3.43
CA LEU A 170 -18.80 -6.98 -4.87
C LEU A 170 -20.00 -7.80 -5.33
N ARG A 171 -20.50 -8.73 -4.52
CA ARG A 171 -21.72 -9.50 -4.87
C ARG A 171 -23.00 -8.68 -4.77
N GLU A 172 -23.02 -7.72 -3.87
CA GLU A 172 -24.17 -6.82 -3.68
C GLU A 172 -24.28 -5.81 -4.83
N GLU A 173 -23.15 -5.23 -5.22
CA GLU A 173 -23.08 -4.22 -6.29
C GLU A 173 -23.04 -4.83 -7.70
N TYR A 174 -22.41 -6.01 -7.85
CA TYR A 174 -22.17 -6.70 -9.12
C TYR A 174 -22.53 -8.19 -8.99
N PRO A 175 -23.81 -8.55 -8.93
CA PRO A 175 -24.27 -9.93 -8.71
C PRO A 175 -23.74 -10.94 -9.74
N GLU A 176 -23.45 -10.48 -10.95
CA GLU A 176 -22.90 -11.28 -12.05
C GLU A 176 -21.47 -11.74 -11.81
N LEU A 177 -20.70 -11.08 -10.94
CA LEU A 177 -19.31 -11.44 -10.67
C LEU A 177 -19.18 -12.76 -9.89
N LYS A 178 -20.19 -13.14 -9.12
CA LYS A 178 -20.25 -14.40 -8.34
C LYS A 178 -18.99 -14.65 -7.50
N THR A 179 -18.52 -13.62 -6.80
CA THR A 179 -17.35 -13.73 -5.91
C THR A 179 -17.58 -14.73 -4.77
N PRO A 180 -16.51 -15.30 -4.17
CA PRO A 180 -16.64 -16.34 -3.12
C PRO A 180 -17.47 -15.86 -1.93
N ARG A 181 -18.23 -16.79 -1.33
CA ARG A 181 -19.05 -16.53 -0.13
C ARG A 181 -18.40 -17.04 1.15
N PHE A 182 -17.57 -18.07 1.04
CA PHE A 182 -17.03 -18.77 2.20
C PHE A 182 -15.58 -18.37 2.46
N SER A 183 -15.28 -18.14 3.74
CA SER A 183 -13.91 -17.94 4.21
C SER A 183 -13.37 -19.24 4.77
N VAL A 184 -12.12 -19.53 4.46
CA VAL A 184 -11.41 -20.68 5.02
C VAL A 184 -11.27 -20.49 6.53
N PRO A 185 -11.59 -21.51 7.36
CA PRO A 185 -11.30 -21.45 8.79
C PRO A 185 -9.83 -21.15 9.06
N TYR A 186 -9.57 -20.36 10.12
CA TYR A 186 -8.22 -19.87 10.46
C TYR A 186 -7.16 -20.98 10.49
N LEU A 187 -7.45 -22.11 11.17
CA LEU A 187 -6.49 -23.22 11.28
C LEU A 187 -6.19 -23.85 9.92
N ILE A 188 -7.19 -23.96 9.05
CA ILE A 188 -6.99 -24.48 7.69
C ILE A 188 -6.14 -23.51 6.89
N ALA A 189 -6.42 -22.21 6.93
CA ALA A 189 -5.63 -21.21 6.25
C ALA A 189 -4.18 -21.14 6.78
N LEU A 190 -4.00 -21.31 8.09
CA LEU A 190 -2.69 -21.30 8.75
C LEU A 190 -1.77 -22.45 8.31
N PHE A 191 -2.30 -23.69 8.32
CA PHE A 191 -1.49 -24.87 8.06
C PHE A 191 -1.42 -25.26 6.58
N PHE A 192 -2.49 -25.03 5.82
CA PHE A 192 -2.58 -25.44 4.43
C PHE A 192 -2.42 -24.27 3.43
N GLY A 193 -2.44 -23.02 3.89
CA GLY A 193 -2.23 -21.85 3.04
C GLY A 193 -0.99 -21.94 2.12
N PRO A 194 0.17 -22.39 2.63
CA PRO A 194 1.38 -22.54 1.82
C PRO A 194 1.27 -23.53 0.64
N LEU A 195 0.34 -24.49 0.71
CA LEU A 195 0.11 -25.45 -0.38
C LEU A 195 -0.66 -24.82 -1.54
N PHE A 196 -1.49 -23.82 -1.26
CA PHE A 196 -2.31 -23.13 -2.26
C PHE A 196 -1.60 -21.91 -2.86
N ASP A 197 -0.81 -21.20 -2.05
CA ASP A 197 -0.05 -20.05 -2.50
C ASP A 197 1.29 -19.96 -1.73
N LYS A 198 2.40 -20.13 -2.44
CA LYS A 198 3.77 -20.09 -1.86
C LYS A 198 4.10 -18.75 -1.17
N ARG A 199 3.33 -17.70 -1.41
CA ARG A 199 3.47 -16.40 -0.72
C ARG A 199 2.90 -16.44 0.70
N ILE A 200 1.98 -17.34 0.99
CA ILE A 200 1.37 -17.55 2.31
C ILE A 200 2.25 -18.51 3.09
N THR A 201 3.35 -18.01 3.68
CA THR A 201 4.15 -18.83 4.60
C THR A 201 3.45 -18.97 5.95
N TYR A 202 3.83 -19.96 6.75
CA TYR A 202 3.30 -20.12 8.12
C TYR A 202 3.52 -18.85 8.96
N SER A 203 4.69 -18.25 8.89
CA SER A 203 5.02 -17.01 9.59
C SER A 203 4.12 -15.86 9.14
N TRP A 204 3.95 -15.69 7.83
CA TRP A 204 3.04 -14.70 7.28
C TRP A 204 1.60 -14.93 7.73
N ALA A 205 1.12 -16.17 7.66
CA ALA A 205 -0.25 -16.52 8.06
C ALA A 205 -0.50 -16.22 9.55
N LYS A 206 0.44 -16.59 10.42
CA LYS A 206 0.38 -16.30 11.87
C LYS A 206 0.34 -14.79 12.15
N GLN A 207 1.05 -13.99 11.34
CA GLN A 207 1.13 -12.54 11.52
C GLN A 207 -0.10 -11.80 10.97
N HIS A 208 -0.76 -12.31 9.93
CA HIS A 208 -1.80 -11.55 9.22
C HIS A 208 -3.22 -12.10 9.37
N LEU A 209 -3.39 -13.44 9.52
CA LEU A 209 -4.73 -14.02 9.58
C LEU A 209 -5.42 -13.69 10.91
N LYS A 210 -6.69 -13.27 10.83
CA LYS A 210 -7.50 -12.85 11.98
C LYS A 210 -6.84 -11.78 12.85
N ARG A 211 -6.02 -10.93 12.27
CA ARG A 211 -5.38 -9.82 12.97
C ARG A 211 -5.70 -8.51 12.26
N ASN A 212 -5.89 -7.47 13.04
CA ASN A 212 -6.22 -6.14 12.56
C ASN A 212 -5.07 -5.18 12.87
N LEU A 213 -4.76 -4.32 11.90
CA LEU A 213 -3.78 -3.26 11.99
C LEU A 213 -4.43 -1.96 11.54
N TYR A 214 -4.25 -0.91 12.31
CA TYR A 214 -4.79 0.42 12.03
C TYR A 214 -3.69 1.42 11.76
N TRP A 215 -4.04 2.55 11.16
CA TRP A 215 -3.12 3.58 10.74
C TRP A 215 -3.65 4.95 11.14
N ASP A 216 -2.78 5.80 11.67
CA ASP A 216 -3.13 7.18 11.98
C ASP A 216 -2.81 8.09 10.78
N ALA A 217 -3.82 8.37 9.98
CA ALA A 217 -3.75 9.30 8.85
C ALA A 217 -4.10 10.76 9.23
N THR A 218 -4.42 11.03 10.50
CA THR A 218 -4.80 12.37 10.99
C THR A 218 -3.80 13.48 10.61
N PRO A 219 -2.46 13.27 10.62
CA PRO A 219 -1.53 14.28 10.14
C PRO A 219 -1.76 14.68 8.67
N ALA A 220 -2.10 13.73 7.79
CA ALA A 220 -2.42 14.06 6.39
C ALA A 220 -3.75 14.83 6.27
N GLU A 221 -4.75 14.48 7.06
CA GLU A 221 -6.03 15.20 7.12
C GLU A 221 -5.85 16.65 7.55
N ARG A 222 -5.03 16.89 8.57
CA ARG A 222 -4.80 18.22 9.14
C ARG A 222 -3.83 19.06 8.29
N GLU A 223 -2.71 18.51 7.86
CA GLU A 223 -1.59 19.27 7.30
C GLU A 223 -1.58 19.28 5.76
N LEU A 224 -2.21 18.31 5.12
CA LEU A 224 -2.48 18.28 3.68
C LEU A 224 -3.95 18.54 3.37
N GLU A 225 -4.78 18.84 4.37
CA GLU A 225 -6.24 19.07 4.25
C GLU A 225 -6.96 17.94 3.51
N MET A 226 -6.52 16.70 3.73
CA MET A 226 -7.08 15.53 3.03
C MET A 226 -8.45 15.15 3.59
N SER A 227 -9.32 14.73 2.68
CA SER A 227 -10.55 13.99 2.96
C SER A 227 -10.55 12.72 2.11
N TRP A 228 -11.02 11.60 2.69
CA TRP A 228 -10.85 10.29 2.08
C TRP A 228 -12.13 9.77 1.45
N LYS A 229 -12.04 9.22 0.25
CA LYS A 229 -13.10 8.36 -0.29
C LYS A 229 -13.20 7.10 0.57
N SER A 230 -14.42 6.61 0.78
CA SER A 230 -14.57 5.39 1.56
C SER A 230 -13.86 4.19 0.92
N ALA A 231 -13.34 3.28 1.75
CA ALA A 231 -12.73 2.04 1.28
C ALA A 231 -13.71 1.22 0.42
N ARG A 232 -15.02 1.26 0.78
CA ARG A 232 -16.10 0.62 0.02
C ARG A 232 -16.22 1.20 -1.38
N ASP A 233 -16.28 2.52 -1.51
CA ASP A 233 -16.42 3.18 -2.82
C ASP A 233 -15.20 2.92 -3.69
N SER A 234 -14.01 2.94 -3.11
CA SER A 234 -12.76 2.61 -3.82
C SER A 234 -12.77 1.20 -4.40
N VAL A 235 -13.34 0.23 -3.67
CA VAL A 235 -13.53 -1.15 -4.16
C VAL A 235 -14.55 -1.19 -5.29
N VAL A 236 -15.73 -0.59 -5.09
CA VAL A 236 -16.84 -0.62 -6.05
C VAL A 236 -16.45 0.08 -7.34
N GLU A 237 -15.94 1.30 -7.27
CA GLU A 237 -15.59 2.11 -8.44
C GLU A 237 -14.40 1.56 -9.26
N SER A 238 -13.63 0.63 -8.70
CA SER A 238 -12.56 -0.06 -9.45
C SER A 238 -13.11 -0.97 -10.54
N VAL A 239 -14.25 -1.63 -10.29
CA VAL A 239 -14.73 -2.76 -11.12
C VAL A 239 -15.11 -2.36 -12.55
N PRO A 240 -15.90 -1.30 -12.81
CA PRO A 240 -16.31 -0.96 -14.17
C PRO A 240 -15.13 -0.79 -15.11
N LYS A 241 -14.08 -0.11 -14.66
CA LYS A 241 -12.89 0.11 -15.47
C LYS A 241 -12.04 -1.14 -15.65
N MET A 242 -12.05 -2.05 -14.66
CA MET A 242 -11.40 -3.36 -14.78
C MET A 242 -12.09 -4.22 -15.86
N VAL A 243 -13.43 -4.19 -15.92
CA VAL A 243 -14.22 -4.87 -16.95
C VAL A 243 -13.92 -4.28 -18.32
N GLU A 244 -13.98 -2.95 -18.48
CA GLU A 244 -13.67 -2.24 -19.73
C GLU A 244 -12.27 -2.59 -20.25
N LEU A 245 -11.28 -2.74 -19.38
CA LEU A 245 -9.93 -3.14 -19.75
C LEU A 245 -9.81 -4.61 -20.17
N GLY A 246 -10.92 -5.36 -20.20
CA GLY A 246 -11.00 -6.72 -20.71
C GLY A 246 -10.25 -7.75 -19.85
N ARG A 247 -10.35 -7.62 -18.53
CA ARG A 247 -9.76 -8.53 -17.56
C ARG A 247 -10.78 -9.39 -16.81
N VAL A 248 -12.05 -9.27 -17.19
CA VAL A 248 -13.20 -10.03 -16.66
C VAL A 248 -13.90 -10.75 -17.80
#